data_ad881abcbee7a25eb54b1d36c048227f
#
_entry.id   ad881abcbee7a25eb54b1d36c048227f
#
_cell.length_a   1.000
_cell.length_b   1.000
_cell.length_c   1.000
_cell.angle_alpha   90.00
_cell.angle_beta   90.00
_cell.angle_gamma   90.00
#
_symmetry.space_group_name_H-M   'P 1'
#
loop_
_entity.id
_entity.type
_entity.pdbx_description
1 polymer ?
#
loop_
_entity_poly.entity_id
_entity_poly.type
_entity_poly.pdbx_seq_one_letter_code
_entity_poly.pdbx_strand_id
1 'polypeptide(L)'
;LRLLPVLALAAALPWLLAYWMDHGWVVTTVSALILLSLMWWTLRRATAPVRSLMRALAGTTSSYRDGEYNFGVHWPGNDELGDLVQAHRELGDVLRAQRQGLVQRELLLDTMVQNTPVAMLLIASGGDGIARVVFSNLAARKLLHGGWKLEGQRLEDVLEQVPVELRDAIARGGDSLFAVHAEGEDSDEDDEQVYHLSRRSFHLNGRPHDLLLVRLLTAELRRQEVQTWKKVIRVI
;
A
#
# COMPACT_ATOMS: atom_id res chain seq x y z
N LEU A 1 28.76 -4.05 38.95
CA LEU A 1 29.36 -3.74 40.25
C LEU A 1 28.71 -4.46 41.45
N ARG A 2 27.43 -4.79 41.45
CA ARG A 2 26.72 -5.46 42.56
C ARG A 2 27.05 -6.96 42.75
N LEU A 3 27.72 -7.59 41.80
CA LEU A 3 28.08 -9.03 41.84
C LEU A 3 29.48 -9.30 42.36
N LEU A 4 30.35 -8.28 42.37
CA LEU A 4 31.71 -8.41 42.87
C LEU A 4 31.82 -8.86 44.33
N PRO A 5 31.04 -8.34 45.31
CA PRO A 5 31.13 -8.81 46.72
C PRO A 5 30.66 -10.25 46.88
N VAL A 6 29.67 -10.69 46.06
CA VAL A 6 29.21 -12.08 46.10
C VAL A 6 30.23 -13.04 45.57
N LEU A 7 30.95 -12.70 44.52
CA LEU A 7 32.03 -13.46 43.95
C LEU A 7 33.24 -13.51 44.89
N ALA A 8 33.58 -12.40 45.54
CA ALA A 8 34.66 -12.34 46.53
C ALA A 8 34.35 -13.20 47.78
N LEU A 9 33.09 -13.16 48.26
CA LEU A 9 32.67 -13.99 49.42
C LEU A 9 32.65 -15.48 49.06
N ALA A 10 32.19 -15.81 47.84
CA ALA A 10 32.15 -17.17 47.32
C ALA A 10 33.59 -17.75 47.11
N ALA A 11 34.54 -16.90 46.75
CA ALA A 11 35.94 -17.30 46.61
C ALA A 11 36.68 -17.46 47.96
N ALA A 12 36.30 -16.69 48.98
CA ALA A 12 36.92 -16.76 50.32
C ALA A 12 36.39 -17.94 51.15
N LEU A 13 35.16 -18.37 50.98
CA LEU A 13 34.52 -19.44 51.75
C LEU A 13 35.23 -20.79 51.66
N PRO A 14 35.73 -21.26 50.49
CA PRO A 14 36.48 -22.51 50.37
C PRO A 14 37.84 -22.49 51.07
N TRP A 15 38.52 -21.35 51.08
CA TRP A 15 39.77 -21.17 51.79
C TRP A 15 39.58 -21.25 53.30
N LEU A 16 38.53 -20.65 53.81
CA LEU A 16 38.17 -20.70 55.24
C LEU A 16 37.77 -22.12 55.68
N LEU A 17 37.04 -22.86 54.85
CA LEU A 17 36.65 -24.24 55.12
C LEU A 17 37.80 -25.23 55.02
N ALA A 18 38.72 -25.03 54.04
CA ALA A 18 39.91 -25.86 53.87
C ALA A 18 40.88 -25.76 55.03
N TYR A 19 40.93 -24.61 55.73
CA TYR A 19 41.74 -24.41 56.94
C TYR A 19 41.24 -25.20 58.18
N TRP A 20 39.93 -25.58 58.18
CA TRP A 20 39.28 -26.24 59.34
C TRP A 20 39.06 -27.75 59.19
N MET A 21 39.32 -28.36 58.03
CA MET A 21 39.04 -29.77 57.78
C MET A 21 40.25 -30.54 57.27
N ASP A 22 40.56 -31.72 57.89
CA ASP A 22 41.64 -32.62 57.54
C ASP A 22 41.57 -33.29 56.15
N HIS A 23 40.43 -33.09 55.41
CA HIS A 23 40.16 -33.61 54.06
C HIS A 23 40.15 -32.50 53.01
N GLY A 24 41.24 -31.75 52.88
CA GLY A 24 41.33 -30.57 52.04
C GLY A 24 40.95 -30.74 50.55
N TRP A 25 41.13 -31.93 49.99
CA TRP A 25 40.78 -32.18 48.57
C TRP A 25 39.26 -32.25 48.35
N VAL A 26 38.47 -32.76 49.26
CA VAL A 26 37.00 -32.84 49.18
C VAL A 26 36.42 -31.42 49.25
N VAL A 27 36.93 -30.61 50.18
CA VAL A 27 36.50 -29.25 50.38
C VAL A 27 36.78 -28.39 49.13
N THR A 28 37.98 -28.57 48.53
CA THR A 28 38.32 -27.83 47.31
C THR A 28 37.49 -28.23 46.10
N THR A 29 37.17 -29.52 45.93
CA THR A 29 36.32 -29.97 44.82
C THR A 29 34.86 -29.53 44.98
N VAL A 30 34.27 -29.60 46.17
CA VAL A 30 32.92 -29.15 46.46
C VAL A 30 32.79 -27.64 46.26
N SER A 31 33.78 -26.87 46.76
CA SER A 31 33.77 -25.42 46.61
C SER A 31 33.95 -24.98 45.13
N ALA A 32 34.80 -25.69 44.37
CA ALA A 32 34.94 -25.43 42.92
C ALA A 32 33.63 -25.69 42.16
N LEU A 33 32.90 -26.74 42.50
CA LEU A 33 31.60 -27.03 41.90
C LEU A 33 30.56 -25.96 42.25
N ILE A 34 30.51 -25.47 43.48
CA ILE A 34 29.62 -24.39 43.93
C ILE A 34 29.98 -23.10 43.19
N LEU A 35 31.27 -22.75 43.09
CA LEU A 35 31.69 -21.56 42.34
C LEU A 35 31.37 -21.63 40.85
N LEU A 36 31.59 -22.80 40.24
CA LEU A 36 31.20 -23.03 38.83
C LEU A 36 29.71 -22.89 38.59
N SER A 37 28.89 -23.47 39.49
CA SER A 37 27.45 -23.37 39.37
C SER A 37 26.94 -21.95 39.61
N LEU A 38 27.53 -21.22 40.56
CA LEU A 38 27.21 -19.81 40.80
C LEU A 38 27.65 -18.93 39.65
N MET A 39 28.85 -19.15 39.09
CA MET A 39 29.35 -18.44 37.91
C MET A 39 28.44 -18.71 36.70
N TRP A 40 28.05 -19.94 36.48
CA TRP A 40 27.12 -20.34 35.43
C TRP A 40 25.75 -19.67 35.60
N TRP A 41 25.22 -19.63 36.78
CA TRP A 41 23.95 -19.01 37.10
C TRP A 41 23.99 -17.49 36.88
N THR A 42 25.05 -16.82 37.37
CA THR A 42 25.22 -15.38 37.19
C THR A 42 25.42 -15.01 35.71
N LEU A 43 26.18 -15.80 34.95
CA LEU A 43 26.38 -15.60 33.52
C LEU A 43 25.07 -15.77 32.74
N ARG A 44 24.31 -16.84 33.07
CA ARG A 44 22.97 -17.02 32.45
C ARG A 44 22.03 -15.88 32.78
N ARG A 45 22.02 -15.40 34.02
CA ARG A 45 21.16 -14.30 34.43
C ARG A 45 21.59 -12.97 33.77
N ALA A 46 22.86 -12.73 33.63
CA ALA A 46 23.39 -11.55 32.97
C ALA A 46 23.12 -11.53 31.45
N THR A 47 23.16 -12.70 30.81
CA THR A 47 22.91 -12.81 29.35
C THR A 47 21.45 -13.01 28.98
N ALA A 48 20.57 -13.34 29.93
CA ALA A 48 19.14 -13.58 29.68
C ALA A 48 18.43 -12.36 29.04
N PRO A 49 18.62 -11.12 29.53
CA PRO A 49 17.96 -9.95 28.93
C PRO A 49 18.43 -9.67 27.51
N VAL A 50 19.73 -9.85 27.23
CA VAL A 50 20.29 -9.68 25.88
C VAL A 50 19.68 -10.70 24.90
N ARG A 51 19.58 -11.97 25.32
CA ARG A 51 18.96 -13.02 24.50
C ARG A 51 17.47 -12.78 24.26
N SER A 52 16.75 -12.23 25.23
CA SER A 52 15.33 -11.89 25.06
C SER A 52 15.17 -10.71 24.10
N LEU A 53 16.05 -9.71 24.19
CA LEU A 53 16.08 -8.56 23.28
C LEU A 53 16.34 -9.02 21.83
N MET A 54 17.35 -9.85 21.61
CA MET A 54 17.67 -10.35 20.25
C MET A 54 16.51 -11.13 19.64
N ARG A 55 15.81 -11.94 20.46
CA ARG A 55 14.60 -12.63 19.99
C ARG A 55 13.45 -11.68 19.67
N ALA A 56 13.27 -10.65 20.48
CA ALA A 56 12.25 -9.63 20.23
C ALA A 56 12.54 -8.85 18.93
N LEU A 57 13.79 -8.43 18.71
CA LEU A 57 14.23 -7.77 17.48
C LEU A 57 14.05 -8.67 16.25
N ALA A 58 14.39 -9.95 16.36
CA ALA A 58 14.16 -10.91 15.27
C ALA A 58 12.66 -11.08 14.99
N GLY A 59 11.82 -11.13 16.04
CA GLY A 59 10.37 -11.20 15.90
C GLY A 59 9.78 -9.97 15.22
N THR A 60 10.19 -8.77 15.62
CA THR A 60 9.72 -7.52 14.98
C THR A 60 10.16 -7.41 13.52
N THR A 61 11.37 -7.88 13.19
CA THR A 61 11.82 -7.93 11.79
C THR A 61 10.95 -8.84 10.94
N SER A 62 10.49 -9.98 11.50
CA SER A 62 9.52 -10.86 10.82
C SER A 62 8.17 -10.16 10.62
N SER A 63 7.67 -9.47 11.65
CA SER A 63 6.42 -8.68 11.55
C SER A 63 6.53 -7.58 10.49
N TYR A 64 7.67 -6.92 10.37
CA TYR A 64 7.92 -5.91 9.32
C TYR A 64 7.83 -6.51 7.92
N ARG A 65 8.36 -7.73 7.73
CA ARG A 65 8.23 -8.45 6.45
C ARG A 65 6.75 -8.74 6.11
N ASP A 66 5.94 -9.03 7.11
CA ASP A 66 4.52 -9.32 6.95
C ASP A 66 3.67 -8.03 6.87
N GLY A 67 4.33 -6.86 6.93
CA GLY A 67 3.70 -5.55 6.80
C GLY A 67 3.07 -5.02 8.08
N GLU A 68 3.37 -5.61 9.22
CA GLU A 68 2.91 -5.18 10.53
C GLU A 68 4.00 -4.35 11.24
N TYR A 69 3.82 -3.04 11.32
CA TYR A 69 4.82 -2.10 11.88
C TYR A 69 4.44 -1.60 13.29
N ASN A 70 3.46 -2.20 13.96
CA ASN A 70 2.96 -1.72 15.26
C ASN A 70 3.71 -2.27 16.47
N PHE A 71 4.67 -3.17 16.27
CA PHE A 71 5.41 -3.78 17.35
C PHE A 71 6.66 -2.97 17.68
N GLY A 72 6.71 -2.43 18.91
CA GLY A 72 7.88 -1.77 19.47
C GLY A 72 8.60 -2.66 20.47
N VAL A 73 9.92 -2.74 20.40
CA VAL A 73 10.76 -3.33 21.44
C VAL A 73 11.07 -2.24 22.47
N HIS A 74 11.03 -2.59 23.77
CA HIS A 74 11.42 -1.69 24.84
C HIS A 74 12.68 -2.18 25.55
N TRP A 75 13.63 -1.28 25.76
CA TRP A 75 14.84 -1.51 26.55
C TRP A 75 15.00 -0.38 27.57
N PRO A 76 15.12 -0.71 28.88
CA PRO A 76 15.16 0.30 29.92
C PRO A 76 16.57 0.86 30.16
N GLY A 77 17.60 0.30 29.52
CA GLY A 77 19.00 0.71 29.66
C GLY A 77 19.34 1.89 28.74
N ASN A 78 20.27 2.72 29.20
CA ASN A 78 20.85 3.80 28.43
C ASN A 78 22.26 3.37 28.02
N ASP A 79 22.35 2.28 27.30
CA ASP A 79 23.54 1.58 26.84
C ASP A 79 23.47 1.33 25.31
N GLU A 80 24.47 0.69 24.75
CA GLU A 80 24.56 0.38 23.30
C GLU A 80 23.35 -0.45 22.82
N LEU A 81 22.73 -1.22 23.71
CA LEU A 81 21.52 -1.97 23.40
C LEU A 81 20.28 -1.06 23.33
N GLY A 82 20.26 0.00 24.14
CA GLY A 82 19.27 1.07 24.09
C GLY A 82 19.34 1.82 22.76
N ASP A 83 20.55 2.17 22.32
CA ASP A 83 20.76 2.82 21.04
C ASP A 83 20.30 1.94 19.85
N LEU A 84 20.60 0.64 19.91
CA LEU A 84 20.14 -0.32 18.91
C LEU A 84 18.60 -0.40 18.86
N VAL A 85 17.95 -0.45 20.03
CA VAL A 85 16.49 -0.47 20.12
C VAL A 85 15.87 0.82 19.60
N GLN A 86 16.51 1.95 19.87
CA GLN A 86 16.06 3.24 19.37
C GLN A 86 16.17 3.30 17.84
N ALA A 87 17.30 2.94 17.26
CA ALA A 87 17.49 2.87 15.82
C ALA A 87 16.48 1.92 15.14
N HIS A 88 16.18 0.78 15.78
CA HIS A 88 15.18 -0.16 15.28
C HIS A 88 13.75 0.44 15.30
N ARG A 89 13.41 1.22 16.32
CA ARG A 89 12.14 1.95 16.37
C ARG A 89 12.02 2.97 15.27
N GLU A 90 13.06 3.80 15.10
CA GLU A 90 13.10 4.82 14.04
C GLU A 90 12.91 4.19 12.66
N LEU A 91 13.55 3.05 12.41
CA LEU A 91 13.33 2.27 11.18
C LEU A 91 11.86 1.85 11.04
N GLY A 92 11.24 1.33 12.11
CA GLY A 92 9.83 0.96 12.12
C GLY A 92 8.90 2.13 11.82
N ASP A 93 9.19 3.30 12.39
CA ASP A 93 8.41 4.52 12.17
C ASP A 93 8.55 5.04 10.73
N VAL A 94 9.76 4.99 10.16
CA VAL A 94 10.00 5.35 8.75
C VAL A 94 9.24 4.41 7.80
N LEU A 95 9.31 3.10 8.03
CA LEU A 95 8.59 2.11 7.21
C LEU A 95 7.07 2.31 7.29
N ARG A 96 6.55 2.59 8.50
CA ARG A 96 5.12 2.90 8.71
C ARG A 96 4.72 4.15 7.95
N ALA A 97 5.49 5.22 8.05
CA ALA A 97 5.23 6.47 7.36
C ALA A 97 5.28 6.30 5.84
N GLN A 98 6.24 5.54 5.31
CA GLN A 98 6.32 5.24 3.88
C GLN A 98 5.09 4.46 3.39
N ARG A 99 4.67 3.42 4.12
CA ARG A 99 3.49 2.64 3.76
C ARG A 99 2.22 3.49 3.79
N GLN A 100 2.04 4.29 4.84
CA GLN A 100 0.91 5.21 4.94
C GLN A 100 0.90 6.21 3.78
N GLY A 101 2.06 6.75 3.41
CA GLY A 101 2.20 7.65 2.27
C GLY A 101 1.84 6.97 0.93
N LEU A 102 2.20 5.70 0.74
CA LEU A 102 1.82 4.95 -0.46
C LEU A 102 0.32 4.71 -0.52
N VAL A 103 -0.30 4.23 0.57
CA VAL A 103 -1.76 4.01 0.66
C VAL A 103 -2.53 5.31 0.44
N GLN A 104 -2.06 6.41 1.02
CA GLN A 104 -2.69 7.72 0.84
C GLN A 104 -2.61 8.20 -0.62
N ARG A 105 -1.46 8.01 -1.28
CA ARG A 105 -1.30 8.35 -2.71
C ARG A 105 -2.19 7.49 -3.60
N GLU A 106 -2.26 6.20 -3.34
CA GLU A 106 -3.14 5.28 -4.06
C GLU A 106 -4.61 5.70 -3.93
N LEU A 107 -5.06 5.98 -2.70
CA LEU A 107 -6.42 6.47 -2.44
C LEU A 107 -6.71 7.81 -3.13
N LEU A 108 -5.76 8.74 -3.12
CA LEU A 108 -5.91 10.02 -3.81
C LEU A 108 -6.04 9.83 -5.31
N LEU A 109 -5.18 9.01 -5.92
CA LEU A 109 -5.22 8.72 -7.36
C LEU A 109 -6.54 8.04 -7.74
N ASP A 110 -6.97 7.03 -6.99
CA ASP A 110 -8.26 6.38 -7.21
C ASP A 110 -9.41 7.37 -7.10
N THR A 111 -9.43 8.18 -6.04
CA THR A 111 -10.47 9.21 -5.85
C THR A 111 -10.50 10.22 -7.00
N MET A 112 -9.33 10.68 -7.46
CA MET A 112 -9.24 11.63 -8.58
C MET A 112 -9.78 11.02 -9.87
N VAL A 113 -9.38 9.79 -10.19
CA VAL A 113 -9.82 9.10 -11.41
C VAL A 113 -11.30 8.78 -11.35
N GLN A 114 -11.81 8.29 -10.19
CA GLN A 114 -13.22 7.97 -10.01
C GLN A 114 -14.14 9.19 -10.14
N ASN A 115 -13.70 10.36 -9.66
CA ASN A 115 -14.52 11.58 -9.68
C ASN A 115 -14.27 12.49 -10.91
N THR A 116 -13.41 12.09 -11.83
CA THR A 116 -13.21 12.83 -13.08
C THR A 116 -14.48 12.78 -13.93
N PRO A 117 -14.92 13.92 -14.53
CA PRO A 117 -16.11 13.95 -15.39
C PRO A 117 -15.90 13.27 -16.76
N VAL A 118 -14.64 12.92 -17.10
CA VAL A 118 -14.33 12.16 -18.30
C VAL A 118 -14.57 10.68 -18.02
N ALA A 119 -15.39 10.03 -18.82
CA ALA A 119 -15.59 8.58 -18.74
C ALA A 119 -14.32 7.85 -19.19
N MET A 120 -13.74 7.05 -18.29
CA MET A 120 -12.49 6.31 -18.52
C MET A 120 -12.76 4.82 -18.45
N LEU A 121 -12.38 4.11 -19.53
CA LEU A 121 -12.50 2.65 -19.62
C LEU A 121 -11.16 2.06 -20.05
N LEU A 122 -10.57 1.19 -19.23
CA LEU A 122 -9.38 0.46 -19.56
C LEU A 122 -9.74 -0.98 -19.97
N ILE A 123 -9.25 -1.37 -21.14
CA ILE A 123 -9.53 -2.66 -21.74
C ILE A 123 -8.20 -3.40 -21.91
N ALA A 124 -8.18 -4.68 -21.60
CA ALA A 124 -7.06 -5.57 -21.89
C ALA A 124 -7.51 -6.66 -22.85
N SER A 125 -6.71 -6.93 -23.87
CA SER A 125 -6.89 -8.11 -24.70
C SER A 125 -6.25 -9.32 -24.01
N GLY A 126 -7.05 -10.33 -23.72
CA GLY A 126 -6.59 -11.58 -23.16
C GLY A 126 -5.78 -12.40 -24.18
N GLY A 127 -5.09 -13.45 -23.73
CA GLY A 127 -4.42 -14.41 -24.61
C GLY A 127 -5.39 -15.21 -25.50
N ASP A 128 -6.68 -15.15 -25.19
CA ASP A 128 -7.81 -15.70 -25.95
C ASP A 128 -8.33 -14.75 -27.04
N GLY A 129 -7.73 -13.58 -27.20
CA GLY A 129 -8.17 -12.54 -28.13
C GLY A 129 -9.42 -11.77 -27.69
N ILE A 130 -9.99 -12.10 -26.54
CA ILE A 130 -11.20 -11.46 -26.02
C ILE A 130 -10.81 -10.20 -25.26
N ALA A 131 -11.37 -9.06 -25.66
CA ALA A 131 -11.20 -7.78 -24.98
C ALA A 131 -12.10 -7.75 -23.73
N ARG A 132 -11.50 -7.49 -22.56
CA ARG A 132 -12.21 -7.39 -21.26
C ARG A 132 -11.94 -6.05 -20.60
N VAL A 133 -12.95 -5.55 -19.92
CA VAL A 133 -12.83 -4.35 -19.11
C VAL A 133 -12.00 -4.66 -17.85
N VAL A 134 -10.89 -3.94 -17.68
CA VAL A 134 -10.00 -4.06 -16.51
C VAL A 134 -10.33 -3.00 -15.47
N PHE A 135 -10.69 -1.81 -15.93
CA PHE A 135 -11.02 -0.69 -15.05
C PHE A 135 -12.07 0.21 -15.71
N SER A 136 -12.94 0.78 -14.89
CA SER A 136 -13.90 1.80 -15.27
C SER A 136 -14.07 2.82 -14.14
N ASN A 137 -14.06 4.11 -14.44
CA ASN A 137 -14.39 5.12 -13.44
C ASN A 137 -15.91 5.33 -13.34
N LEU A 138 -16.34 6.12 -12.36
CA LEU A 138 -17.76 6.36 -12.10
C LEU A 138 -18.48 6.97 -13.30
N ALA A 139 -17.84 7.88 -14.04
CA ALA A 139 -18.40 8.48 -15.24
C ALA A 139 -18.61 7.45 -16.35
N ALA A 140 -17.66 6.54 -16.59
CA ALA A 140 -17.79 5.46 -17.56
C ALA A 140 -18.92 4.48 -17.19
N ARG A 141 -19.04 4.11 -15.91
CA ARG A 141 -20.11 3.23 -15.43
C ARG A 141 -21.49 3.86 -15.64
N LYS A 142 -21.62 5.15 -15.34
CA LYS A 142 -22.88 5.88 -15.56
C LYS A 142 -23.24 5.98 -17.03
N LEU A 143 -22.26 6.24 -17.90
CA LEU A 143 -22.46 6.40 -19.32
C LEU A 143 -22.80 5.08 -20.01
N LEU A 144 -22.12 3.98 -19.64
CA LEU A 144 -22.18 2.72 -20.38
C LEU A 144 -23.11 1.67 -19.77
N HIS A 145 -23.36 1.74 -18.46
CA HIS A 145 -24.10 0.66 -17.76
C HIS A 145 -24.90 1.15 -16.53
N GLY A 146 -25.47 2.33 -16.59
CA GLY A 146 -26.34 2.86 -15.54
C GLY A 146 -25.70 2.94 -14.13
N GLY A 147 -24.38 3.00 -14.04
CA GLY A 147 -23.66 3.08 -12.77
C GLY A 147 -23.15 1.72 -12.21
N TRP A 148 -23.49 0.59 -12.83
CA TRP A 148 -23.04 -0.72 -12.41
C TRP A 148 -21.58 -0.99 -12.80
N LYS A 149 -20.94 -1.90 -12.07
CA LYS A 149 -19.53 -2.29 -12.34
C LYS A 149 -19.40 -2.98 -13.68
N LEU A 150 -18.36 -2.59 -14.43
CA LEU A 150 -18.03 -3.13 -15.75
C LEU A 150 -16.82 -4.06 -15.72
N GLU A 151 -16.02 -4.06 -14.65
CA GLU A 151 -14.77 -4.81 -14.54
C GLU A 151 -15.01 -6.32 -14.69
N GLY A 152 -14.23 -6.95 -15.58
CA GLY A 152 -14.31 -8.38 -15.91
C GLY A 152 -15.28 -8.73 -17.03
N GLN A 153 -16.20 -7.82 -17.42
CA GLN A 153 -17.12 -8.04 -18.54
C GLN A 153 -16.39 -8.01 -19.89
N ARG A 154 -16.92 -8.68 -20.87
CA ARG A 154 -16.42 -8.57 -22.26
C ARG A 154 -16.80 -7.20 -22.82
N LEU A 155 -15.92 -6.62 -23.58
CA LEU A 155 -16.19 -5.33 -24.20
C LEU A 155 -17.42 -5.41 -25.14
N GLU A 156 -17.59 -6.51 -25.88
CA GLU A 156 -18.72 -6.75 -26.78
C GLU A 156 -20.04 -6.69 -26.04
N ASP A 157 -20.17 -7.39 -24.88
CA ASP A 157 -21.39 -7.42 -24.07
C ASP A 157 -21.74 -6.01 -23.54
N VAL A 158 -20.73 -5.21 -23.20
CA VAL A 158 -20.92 -3.81 -22.76
C VAL A 158 -21.39 -2.94 -23.91
N LEU A 159 -20.84 -3.15 -25.11
CA LEU A 159 -21.17 -2.37 -26.31
C LEU A 159 -22.55 -2.70 -26.88
N GLU A 160 -23.12 -3.86 -26.58
CA GLU A 160 -24.50 -4.17 -26.96
C GLU A 160 -25.55 -3.30 -26.29
N GLN A 161 -25.23 -2.75 -25.12
CA GLN A 161 -26.16 -1.96 -24.29
C GLN A 161 -26.01 -0.45 -24.48
N VAL A 162 -25.09 0.01 -25.34
CA VAL A 162 -24.83 1.43 -25.56
C VAL A 162 -25.41 1.90 -26.91
N PRO A 163 -25.63 3.22 -27.09
CA PRO A 163 -26.08 3.79 -28.36
C PRO A 163 -25.19 3.40 -29.54
N VAL A 164 -25.79 3.23 -30.72
CA VAL A 164 -25.11 2.79 -31.94
C VAL A 164 -23.97 3.75 -32.32
N GLU A 165 -24.17 5.04 -32.11
CA GLU A 165 -23.23 6.11 -32.40
C GLU A 165 -21.93 5.95 -31.60
N LEU A 166 -22.03 5.58 -30.33
CA LEU A 166 -20.87 5.30 -29.47
C LEU A 166 -20.18 4.00 -29.88
N ARG A 167 -20.93 2.95 -30.18
CA ARG A 167 -20.40 1.68 -30.67
C ARG A 167 -19.60 1.87 -31.96
N ASP A 168 -20.15 2.59 -32.92
CA ASP A 168 -19.49 2.90 -34.19
C ASP A 168 -18.24 3.77 -34.00
N ALA A 169 -18.29 4.73 -33.08
CA ALA A 169 -17.14 5.55 -32.73
C ALA A 169 -16.00 4.72 -32.16
N ILE A 170 -16.30 3.76 -31.26
CA ILE A 170 -15.30 2.84 -30.68
C ILE A 170 -14.75 1.89 -31.76
N ALA A 171 -15.59 1.39 -32.67
CA ALA A 171 -15.18 0.48 -33.75
C ALA A 171 -14.28 1.17 -34.76
N ARG A 172 -14.52 2.45 -35.09
CA ARG A 172 -13.63 3.25 -35.97
C ARG A 172 -12.25 3.44 -35.39
N GLY A 173 -12.14 3.49 -34.06
CA GLY A 173 -10.88 3.73 -33.35
C GLY A 173 -10.36 5.16 -33.49
N GLY A 174 -9.28 5.47 -32.75
CA GLY A 174 -8.66 6.79 -32.76
C GLY A 174 -9.48 7.85 -32.01
N ASP A 175 -9.30 9.11 -32.42
CA ASP A 175 -10.03 10.25 -31.87
C ASP A 175 -11.24 10.53 -32.77
N SER A 176 -12.45 10.58 -32.21
CA SER A 176 -13.69 10.80 -32.98
C SER A 176 -14.71 11.60 -32.16
N LEU A 177 -15.52 12.37 -32.89
CA LEU A 177 -16.68 13.05 -32.34
C LEU A 177 -17.93 12.26 -32.74
N PHE A 178 -18.87 12.16 -31.83
CA PHE A 178 -20.20 11.58 -32.07
C PHE A 178 -21.26 12.31 -31.26
N ALA A 179 -22.47 12.32 -31.79
CA ALA A 179 -23.61 12.92 -31.14
C ALA A 179 -24.60 11.81 -30.75
N VAL A 180 -25.18 11.95 -29.57
CA VAL A 180 -26.24 11.08 -29.06
C VAL A 180 -27.47 11.94 -28.82
N HIS A 181 -28.59 11.53 -29.38
CA HIS A 181 -29.88 12.17 -29.09
C HIS A 181 -30.44 11.61 -27.79
N ALA A 182 -30.86 12.47 -26.88
CA ALA A 182 -31.53 12.04 -25.66
C ALA A 182 -32.87 11.43 -26.02
N GLU A 183 -33.04 10.12 -25.78
CA GLU A 183 -34.34 9.45 -25.86
C GLU A 183 -35.19 9.85 -24.64
N GLY A 184 -36.07 10.87 -24.81
CA GLY A 184 -37.06 11.27 -23.82
C GLY A 184 -38.29 11.84 -24.54
N GLU A 185 -39.52 11.42 -24.11
CA GLU A 185 -40.79 11.84 -24.70
C GLU A 185 -41.06 13.36 -24.65
N ASP A 186 -40.26 14.14 -23.92
CA ASP A 186 -40.34 15.60 -23.76
C ASP A 186 -39.04 16.33 -24.12
N SER A 187 -38.09 15.69 -24.85
CA SER A 187 -36.88 16.37 -25.27
C SER A 187 -37.17 17.25 -26.48
N ASP A 188 -37.04 18.58 -26.32
CA ASP A 188 -36.93 19.52 -27.42
C ASP A 188 -35.88 19.02 -28.41
N GLU A 189 -36.12 19.18 -29.72
CA GLU A 189 -35.21 18.78 -30.84
C GLU A 189 -33.78 19.31 -30.71
N ASP A 190 -33.46 20.12 -29.70
CA ASP A 190 -32.20 20.84 -29.47
C ASP A 190 -31.31 20.18 -28.37
N ASP A 191 -31.63 18.98 -27.83
CA ASP A 191 -30.83 18.37 -26.76
C ASP A 191 -29.86 17.28 -27.26
N GLU A 192 -29.21 17.60 -28.41
CA GLU A 192 -28.10 16.81 -28.96
C GLU A 192 -26.88 16.90 -28.04
N GLN A 193 -26.41 15.76 -27.53
CA GLN A 193 -25.22 15.66 -26.69
C GLN A 193 -24.02 15.23 -27.54
N VAL A 194 -23.04 16.14 -27.69
CA VAL A 194 -21.82 15.87 -28.45
C VAL A 194 -20.73 15.36 -27.53
N TYR A 195 -20.21 14.21 -27.87
CA TYR A 195 -19.12 13.55 -27.17
C TYR A 195 -17.85 13.48 -28.00
N HIS A 196 -16.71 13.56 -27.33
CA HIS A 196 -15.40 13.27 -27.89
C HIS A 196 -14.89 11.95 -27.32
N LEU A 197 -14.63 10.98 -28.20
CA LEU A 197 -13.96 9.72 -27.90
C LEU A 197 -12.48 9.87 -28.26
N SER A 198 -11.60 9.44 -27.35
CA SER A 198 -10.18 9.29 -27.60
C SER A 198 -9.72 7.89 -27.17
N ARG A 199 -9.01 7.18 -28.06
CA ARG A 199 -8.44 5.87 -27.79
C ARG A 199 -6.93 5.95 -27.78
N ARG A 200 -6.32 5.41 -26.72
CA ARG A 200 -4.87 5.32 -26.56
C ARG A 200 -4.48 3.87 -26.25
N SER A 201 -3.68 3.28 -27.12
CA SER A 201 -3.16 1.91 -26.93
C SER A 201 -1.77 1.95 -26.32
N PHE A 202 -1.51 1.10 -25.35
CA PHE A 202 -0.21 0.94 -24.68
C PHE A 202 0.01 -0.48 -24.21
N HIS A 203 1.23 -0.80 -23.79
CA HIS A 203 1.56 -2.12 -23.24
C HIS A 203 1.83 -2.02 -21.75
N LEU A 204 1.15 -2.85 -20.97
CA LEU A 204 1.39 -3.00 -19.54
C LEU A 204 1.74 -4.47 -19.27
N ASN A 205 2.91 -4.70 -18.65
CA ASN A 205 3.43 -6.06 -18.39
C ASN A 205 3.45 -6.97 -19.64
N GLY A 206 3.79 -6.39 -20.80
CA GLY A 206 3.86 -7.12 -22.08
C GLY A 206 2.51 -7.44 -22.72
N ARG A 207 1.39 -6.98 -22.14
CA ARG A 207 0.03 -7.17 -22.69
C ARG A 207 -0.49 -5.87 -23.27
N PRO A 208 -1.17 -5.91 -24.44
CA PRO A 208 -1.79 -4.73 -25.01
C PRO A 208 -2.99 -4.30 -24.17
N HIS A 209 -3.08 -3.00 -23.92
CA HIS A 209 -4.19 -2.34 -23.24
C HIS A 209 -4.65 -1.15 -24.06
N ASP A 210 -5.95 -0.92 -24.09
CA ASP A 210 -6.57 0.24 -24.69
C ASP A 210 -7.27 1.08 -23.62
N LEU A 211 -6.93 2.35 -23.54
CA LEU A 211 -7.63 3.34 -22.73
C LEU A 211 -8.60 4.10 -23.62
N LEU A 212 -9.89 3.98 -23.33
CA LEU A 212 -10.94 4.77 -23.94
C LEU A 212 -11.30 5.93 -23.00
N LEU A 213 -11.33 7.13 -23.55
CA LEU A 213 -11.72 8.36 -22.88
C LEU A 213 -12.91 8.95 -23.61
N VAL A 214 -14.04 9.12 -22.94
CA VAL A 214 -15.24 9.75 -23.50
C VAL A 214 -15.57 10.99 -22.71
N ARG A 215 -15.60 12.14 -23.38
CA ARG A 215 -15.85 13.44 -22.78
C ARG A 215 -17.06 14.10 -23.42
N LEU A 216 -17.98 14.61 -22.60
CA LEU A 216 -19.11 15.42 -23.05
C LEU A 216 -18.62 16.84 -23.38
N LEU A 217 -18.86 17.29 -24.61
CA LEU A 217 -18.42 18.60 -25.10
C LEU A 217 -19.55 19.63 -25.17
N THR A 218 -20.82 19.21 -25.11
CA THR A 218 -21.99 20.07 -25.30
C THR A 218 -21.92 21.37 -24.47
N ALA A 219 -21.54 21.26 -23.18
CA ALA A 219 -21.45 22.43 -22.31
C ALA A 219 -20.34 23.43 -22.70
N GLU A 220 -19.24 22.95 -23.29
CA GLU A 220 -18.12 23.78 -23.78
C GLU A 220 -18.44 24.43 -25.08
N LEU A 221 -19.07 23.71 -26.01
CA LEU A 221 -19.54 24.24 -27.29
C LEU A 221 -20.60 25.35 -27.07
N ARG A 222 -21.61 25.11 -26.23
CA ARG A 222 -22.60 26.12 -25.84
C ARG A 222 -21.96 27.39 -25.24
N ARG A 223 -20.91 27.25 -24.41
CA ARG A 223 -20.19 28.42 -23.88
C ARG A 223 -19.44 29.20 -24.96
N GLN A 224 -18.81 28.52 -25.91
CA GLN A 224 -18.12 29.18 -27.03
C GLN A 224 -19.11 29.90 -27.95
N GLU A 225 -20.25 29.31 -28.27
CA GLU A 225 -21.31 29.94 -29.04
C GLU A 225 -21.82 31.21 -28.35
N VAL A 226 -22.17 31.14 -27.06
CA VAL A 226 -22.61 32.30 -26.29
C VAL A 226 -21.54 33.40 -26.24
N GLN A 227 -20.26 33.06 -26.13
CA GLN A 227 -19.18 34.06 -26.19
C GLN A 227 -19.02 34.66 -27.57
N THR A 228 -19.20 33.88 -28.63
CA THR A 228 -19.15 34.34 -30.00
C THR A 228 -20.31 35.27 -30.29
N TRP A 229 -21.51 34.91 -29.90
CA TRP A 229 -22.71 35.77 -29.99
C TRP A 229 -22.55 37.08 -29.22
N LYS A 230 -22.02 37.05 -27.99
CA LYS A 230 -21.71 38.26 -27.20
C LYS A 230 -20.69 39.17 -27.90
N LYS A 231 -19.71 38.61 -28.60
CA LYS A 231 -18.76 39.40 -29.41
C LYS A 231 -19.42 40.05 -30.63
N VAL A 232 -20.26 39.31 -31.33
CA VAL A 232 -21.00 39.82 -32.50
C VAL A 232 -21.94 40.95 -32.11
N ILE A 233 -22.70 40.79 -31.01
CA ILE A 233 -23.65 41.81 -30.52
C ILE A 233 -22.90 43.09 -30.02
N ARG A 234 -21.65 42.96 -29.56
CA ARG A 234 -20.87 44.13 -29.09
C ARG A 234 -20.27 44.96 -30.23
N VAL A 235 -20.27 44.45 -31.48
CA VAL A 235 -19.70 45.10 -32.67
C VAL A 235 -20.77 45.79 -33.50
N ILE A 236 -22.04 45.58 -33.21
CA ILE A 236 -23.20 46.30 -33.77
C ILE A 236 -23.60 47.40 -32.78
#